data_902d6b5841c5dce21bf8da05397fc68e
#
_entry.id   902d6b5841c5dce21bf8da05397fc68e
#
_cell.length_a   1.000
_cell.length_b   1.000
_cell.length_c   1.000
_cell.angle_alpha   90.00
_cell.angle_beta   90.00
_cell.angle_gamma   90.00
#
_symmetry.space_group_name_H-M   'P 1'
#
loop_
_entity.id
_entity.type
_entity.pdbx_description
1 polymer ?
#
loop_
_entity_poly.entity_id
_entity_poly.type
_entity_poly.pdbx_seq_one_letter_code
_entity_poly.pdbx_strand_id
1 'polypeptide(L)'
;MSKLEFDFESFNRIKDGYELTKEDAYQLAANFQYTSNSLFETAAQLRNKHKGNIVSFSKKAFFNIVNLCRDTCDYCTYKAEPNDTKLSLMNKKNVKDLAKLAKKYKCTEALFVTGESPEQKYQEAKDWLKLNGFSSTGEYLADCSEVVLNEGIFPHTNAGNLTKEEMKILRETNVSMGLMLENSSKRLRGKGMPHHDAPSKEPSTRINVLENAGDLKIPMTTGILVGIGETIYEAIDSIYAIKDIHKKFGNIQEVILQNFHPKKYTSMQEHKTPKISYFKSIVALCRIIMPDMNIQIPPNLSHKNYHEFLSVGINDWGGISPITNDYVNPEFTWPQIKNVEKRCMTHKFKLKARFPVYPEFMSAVTKELRDRMSLIADEENYVEEDYWK
;
A
#
# COMPACT_ATOMS: atom_id res chain seq x y z
N MET A 1 22.89 -12.49 -30.74
CA MET A 1 22.94 -11.75 -29.48
C MET A 1 23.16 -12.77 -28.37
N SER A 2 24.33 -12.73 -27.70
CA SER A 2 24.68 -13.64 -26.60
C SER A 2 23.64 -13.46 -25.48
N LYS A 3 23.03 -14.56 -25.02
CA LYS A 3 22.30 -14.57 -23.77
C LYS A 3 23.26 -14.06 -22.69
N LEU A 4 23.02 -12.88 -22.16
CA LEU A 4 23.65 -12.46 -20.91
C LEU A 4 23.16 -13.46 -19.85
N GLU A 5 23.97 -14.44 -19.52
CA GLU A 5 23.73 -15.26 -18.32
C GLU A 5 23.93 -14.32 -17.14
N PHE A 6 22.88 -14.14 -16.31
CA PHE A 6 22.99 -13.44 -15.02
C PHE A 6 23.91 -14.26 -14.13
N ASP A 7 25.17 -13.93 -14.12
CA ASP A 7 26.22 -14.55 -13.32
C ASP A 7 26.51 -13.72 -12.04
N PHE A 8 27.47 -14.17 -11.28
CA PHE A 8 27.91 -13.52 -10.05
C PHE A 8 28.39 -12.07 -10.30
N GLU A 9 29.02 -11.80 -11.44
CA GLU A 9 29.53 -10.48 -11.80
C GLU A 9 28.39 -9.49 -12.04
N SER A 10 27.29 -9.93 -12.65
CA SER A 10 26.07 -9.12 -12.85
C SER A 10 25.49 -8.62 -11.52
N PHE A 11 25.43 -9.48 -10.49
CA PHE A 11 24.96 -9.08 -9.15
C PHE A 11 25.92 -8.09 -8.46
N ASN A 12 27.24 -8.22 -8.66
CA ASN A 12 28.19 -7.26 -8.12
C ASN A 12 28.01 -5.88 -8.78
N ARG A 13 27.84 -5.82 -10.10
CA ARG A 13 27.54 -4.56 -10.81
C ARG A 13 26.28 -3.89 -10.26
N ILE A 14 25.23 -4.65 -9.95
CA ILE A 14 24.00 -4.12 -9.36
C ILE A 14 24.29 -3.51 -7.97
N LYS A 15 25.08 -4.19 -7.12
CA LYS A 15 25.49 -3.68 -5.80
C LYS A 15 26.31 -2.39 -5.90
N ASP A 16 27.10 -2.26 -6.97
CA ASP A 16 27.93 -1.09 -7.28
C ASP A 16 27.14 0.06 -7.94
N GLY A 17 25.84 -0.12 -8.18
CA GLY A 17 24.94 0.94 -8.64
C GLY A 17 24.50 0.82 -10.10
N TYR A 18 24.75 -0.32 -10.76
CA TYR A 18 24.18 -0.55 -12.08
C TYR A 18 22.65 -0.56 -12.01
N GLU A 19 22.02 0.34 -12.76
CA GLU A 19 20.58 0.43 -12.86
C GLU A 19 20.06 -0.65 -13.82
N LEU A 20 19.26 -1.59 -13.29
CA LEU A 20 18.69 -2.69 -14.07
C LEU A 20 17.78 -2.17 -15.17
N THR A 21 17.99 -2.60 -16.40
CA THR A 21 17.03 -2.39 -17.48
C THR A 21 15.85 -3.36 -17.35
N LYS A 22 14.75 -3.08 -18.05
CA LYS A 22 13.58 -3.97 -18.04
C LYS A 22 13.92 -5.35 -18.64
N GLU A 23 14.73 -5.36 -19.68
CA GLU A 23 15.22 -6.57 -20.34
C GLU A 23 16.09 -7.41 -19.40
N ASP A 24 16.98 -6.77 -18.63
CA ASP A 24 17.76 -7.45 -17.59
C ASP A 24 16.87 -8.09 -16.53
N ALA A 25 15.84 -7.36 -16.09
CA ALA A 25 14.88 -7.86 -15.11
C ALA A 25 14.09 -9.07 -15.64
N TYR A 26 13.73 -9.09 -16.91
CA TYR A 26 13.10 -10.23 -17.54
C TYR A 26 14.00 -11.46 -17.61
N GLN A 27 15.28 -11.26 -17.95
CA GLN A 27 16.26 -12.35 -17.98
C GLN A 27 16.50 -12.92 -16.58
N LEU A 28 16.63 -12.04 -15.57
CA LEU A 28 16.78 -12.44 -14.18
C LEU A 28 15.57 -13.25 -13.70
N ALA A 29 14.36 -12.79 -14.02
CA ALA A 29 13.12 -13.48 -13.66
C ALA A 29 12.97 -14.87 -14.31
N ALA A 30 13.40 -15.02 -15.56
CA ALA A 30 13.40 -16.31 -16.25
C ALA A 30 14.33 -17.35 -15.59
N ASN A 31 15.28 -16.90 -14.79
CA ASN A 31 16.31 -17.72 -14.13
C ASN A 31 16.16 -17.78 -12.60
N PHE A 32 15.04 -17.38 -12.00
CA PHE A 32 14.85 -17.33 -10.54
C PHE A 32 15.24 -18.64 -9.82
N GLN A 33 14.96 -19.81 -10.42
CA GLN A 33 15.29 -21.09 -9.83
C GLN A 33 16.80 -21.31 -9.60
N TYR A 34 17.66 -20.62 -10.36
CA TYR A 34 19.11 -20.72 -10.27
C TYR A 34 19.75 -19.52 -9.54
N THR A 35 19.06 -18.38 -9.53
CA THR A 35 19.61 -17.10 -9.05
C THR A 35 19.04 -16.62 -7.72
N SER A 36 18.05 -17.31 -7.15
CA SER A 36 17.29 -16.82 -5.99
C SER A 36 18.16 -16.46 -4.78
N ASN A 37 19.22 -17.21 -4.47
CA ASN A 37 20.10 -16.89 -3.34
C ASN A 37 20.86 -15.57 -3.56
N SER A 38 21.49 -15.41 -4.73
CA SER A 38 22.20 -14.17 -5.09
C SER A 38 21.25 -12.98 -5.21
N LEU A 39 20.05 -13.22 -5.71
CA LEU A 39 18.98 -12.22 -5.78
C LEU A 39 18.59 -11.70 -4.39
N PHE A 40 18.32 -12.61 -3.43
CA PHE A 40 17.92 -12.25 -2.07
C PHE A 40 19.04 -11.55 -1.33
N GLU A 41 20.27 -12.06 -1.43
CA GLU A 41 21.46 -11.44 -0.82
C GLU A 41 21.69 -10.03 -1.35
N THR A 42 21.61 -9.83 -2.66
CA THR A 42 21.77 -8.52 -3.29
C THR A 42 20.66 -7.55 -2.85
N ALA A 43 19.41 -8.00 -2.83
CA ALA A 43 18.29 -7.19 -2.36
C ALA A 43 18.46 -6.79 -0.88
N ALA A 44 18.90 -7.72 -0.02
CA ALA A 44 19.18 -7.43 1.38
C ALA A 44 20.32 -6.42 1.56
N GLN A 45 21.39 -6.53 0.78
CA GLN A 45 22.51 -5.58 0.80
C GLN A 45 22.11 -4.19 0.33
N LEU A 46 21.37 -4.08 -0.77
CA LEU A 46 20.82 -2.80 -1.25
C LEU A 46 19.89 -2.16 -0.22
N ARG A 47 18.99 -2.95 0.37
CA ARG A 47 18.12 -2.47 1.45
C ARG A 47 18.94 -1.92 2.61
N ASN A 48 19.97 -2.63 3.08
CA ASN A 48 20.81 -2.19 4.19
C ASN A 48 21.61 -0.93 3.83
N LYS A 49 22.10 -0.83 2.58
CA LYS A 49 22.80 0.36 2.07
C LYS A 49 21.92 1.62 2.09
N HIS A 50 20.64 1.51 1.70
CA HIS A 50 19.75 2.65 1.52
C HIS A 50 18.82 2.94 2.70
N LYS A 51 18.48 1.92 3.51
CA LYS A 51 17.51 2.04 4.61
C LYS A 51 18.09 1.72 6.00
N GLY A 52 19.40 1.41 6.06
CA GLY A 52 20.08 1.13 7.33
C GLY A 52 19.51 -0.07 8.08
N ASN A 53 19.40 0.01 9.39
CA ASN A 53 18.88 -1.06 10.26
C ASN A 53 17.46 -0.81 10.77
N ILE A 54 16.75 0.18 10.21
CA ILE A 54 15.37 0.50 10.61
C ILE A 54 14.40 -0.30 9.74
N VAL A 55 13.37 -0.85 10.38
CA VAL A 55 12.15 -1.35 9.75
C VAL A 55 11.00 -0.57 10.35
N SER A 56 10.16 0.01 9.51
CA SER A 56 9.05 0.84 9.98
C SER A 56 7.70 0.14 9.87
N PHE A 57 6.71 0.73 10.55
CA PHE A 57 5.30 0.39 10.44
C PHE A 57 4.47 1.62 10.79
N SER A 58 3.22 1.67 10.34
CA SER A 58 2.27 2.67 10.82
C SER A 58 1.29 2.04 11.83
N LYS A 59 1.14 2.67 13.00
CA LYS A 59 0.14 2.24 13.99
C LYS A 59 -1.19 2.89 13.65
N LYS A 60 -2.10 2.14 13.04
CA LYS A 60 -3.29 2.70 12.41
C LYS A 60 -4.62 2.16 12.91
N ALA A 61 -5.68 2.89 12.60
CA ALA A 61 -7.06 2.42 12.61
C ALA A 61 -7.63 2.49 11.20
N PHE A 62 -8.36 1.46 10.78
CA PHE A 62 -9.09 1.44 9.52
C PHE A 62 -10.47 2.05 9.69
N PHE A 63 -10.77 3.04 8.88
CA PHE A 63 -12.08 3.69 8.80
C PHE A 63 -12.77 3.19 7.52
N ASN A 64 -13.63 2.19 7.69
CA ASN A 64 -14.44 1.65 6.60
C ASN A 64 -15.62 2.57 6.32
N ILE A 65 -15.36 3.64 5.56
CA ILE A 65 -16.33 4.75 5.35
C ILE A 65 -17.54 4.26 4.56
N VAL A 66 -17.32 3.69 3.38
CA VAL A 66 -18.35 3.11 2.53
C VAL A 66 -17.80 1.92 1.76
N ASN A 67 -18.46 0.76 1.85
CA ASN A 67 -18.03 -0.43 1.12
C ASN A 67 -18.95 -0.85 -0.02
N LEU A 68 -19.91 0.00 -0.41
CA LEU A 68 -20.50 -0.06 -1.75
C LEU A 68 -19.39 0.25 -2.76
N CYS A 69 -19.29 -0.50 -3.83
CA CYS A 69 -18.21 -0.36 -4.80
C CYS A 69 -18.76 -0.51 -6.22
N ARG A 70 -18.41 0.43 -7.09
CA ARG A 70 -18.77 0.35 -8.51
C ARG A 70 -18.20 -0.88 -9.19
N ASP A 71 -16.98 -1.28 -8.80
CA ASP A 71 -16.27 -2.41 -9.35
C ASP A 71 -16.68 -3.75 -8.74
N THR A 72 -16.44 -4.82 -9.48
CA THR A 72 -16.48 -6.20 -8.98
C THR A 72 -15.19 -6.91 -9.38
N CYS A 73 -14.19 -6.88 -8.50
CA CYS A 73 -12.95 -7.62 -8.69
C CYS A 73 -13.14 -9.06 -8.19
N ASP A 74 -12.70 -10.05 -8.97
CA ASP A 74 -12.94 -11.48 -8.73
C ASP A 74 -12.32 -12.03 -7.43
N TYR A 75 -11.43 -11.27 -6.80
CA TYR A 75 -10.75 -11.62 -5.56
C TYR A 75 -11.23 -10.83 -4.33
N CYS A 76 -12.14 -9.85 -4.51
CA CYS A 76 -12.44 -8.88 -3.47
C CYS A 76 -13.69 -9.27 -2.67
N THR A 77 -13.55 -9.31 -1.33
CA THR A 77 -14.66 -9.51 -0.38
C THR A 77 -15.05 -8.25 0.37
N TYR A 78 -14.35 -7.13 0.13
CA TYR A 78 -14.64 -5.84 0.77
C TYR A 78 -16.00 -5.26 0.33
N LYS A 79 -16.30 -5.39 -0.96
CA LYS A 79 -17.53 -4.88 -1.54
C LYS A 79 -18.76 -5.45 -0.83
N ALA A 80 -19.71 -4.57 -0.49
CA ALA A 80 -21.07 -4.92 -0.07
C ALA A 80 -22.09 -4.50 -1.14
N GLU A 81 -23.23 -5.14 -1.14
CA GLU A 81 -24.44 -4.70 -1.83
C GLU A 81 -25.38 -3.99 -0.84
N PRO A 82 -26.37 -3.20 -1.31
CA PRO A 82 -27.22 -2.37 -0.44
C PRO A 82 -27.93 -3.10 0.71
N ASN A 83 -28.25 -4.38 0.53
CA ASN A 83 -28.97 -5.17 1.54
C ASN A 83 -28.05 -6.11 2.36
N ASP A 84 -26.72 -6.00 2.18
CA ASP A 84 -25.79 -6.83 2.92
C ASP A 84 -25.67 -6.40 4.38
N THR A 85 -25.62 -7.38 5.28
CA THR A 85 -25.39 -7.13 6.71
C THR A 85 -24.02 -6.51 7.01
N LYS A 86 -23.07 -6.64 6.10
CA LYS A 86 -21.73 -6.03 6.18
C LYS A 86 -21.65 -4.61 5.59
N LEU A 87 -22.79 -4.06 5.10
CA LEU A 87 -22.81 -2.71 4.55
C LEU A 87 -22.33 -1.69 5.57
N SER A 88 -21.37 -0.88 5.17
CA SER A 88 -20.88 0.26 5.92
C SER A 88 -21.23 1.55 5.19
N LEU A 89 -21.89 2.46 5.90
CA LEU A 89 -22.12 3.85 5.56
C LEU A 89 -21.81 4.66 6.82
N MET A 90 -20.54 4.89 7.07
CA MET A 90 -20.05 5.47 8.33
C MET A 90 -20.39 6.96 8.39
N ASN A 91 -21.13 7.38 9.42
CA ASN A 91 -21.43 8.80 9.64
C ASN A 91 -20.34 9.48 10.46
N LYS A 92 -20.35 10.82 10.51
CA LYS A 92 -19.33 11.64 11.23
C LYS A 92 -19.22 11.28 12.72
N LYS A 93 -20.33 10.92 13.37
CA LYS A 93 -20.29 10.50 14.78
C LYS A 93 -19.45 9.23 14.94
N ASN A 94 -19.68 8.23 14.07
CA ASN A 94 -18.90 6.99 14.09
C ASN A 94 -17.43 7.25 13.79
N VAL A 95 -17.12 8.14 12.84
CA VAL A 95 -15.74 8.56 12.54
C VAL A 95 -15.08 9.15 13.78
N LYS A 96 -15.75 10.09 14.45
CA LYS A 96 -15.24 10.72 15.68
C LYS A 96 -15.06 9.72 16.82
N ASP A 97 -16.01 8.83 17.04
CA ASP A 97 -15.95 7.83 18.11
C ASP A 97 -14.77 6.86 17.88
N LEU A 98 -14.57 6.42 16.62
CA LEU A 98 -13.42 5.58 16.27
C LEU A 98 -12.09 6.35 16.38
N ALA A 99 -12.04 7.63 16.01
CA ALA A 99 -10.84 8.45 16.17
C ALA A 99 -10.43 8.59 17.64
N LYS A 100 -11.39 8.83 18.54
CA LYS A 100 -11.14 8.84 19.98
C LYS A 100 -10.60 7.51 20.49
N LEU A 101 -11.16 6.40 20.01
CA LEU A 101 -10.66 5.07 20.34
C LEU A 101 -9.24 4.87 19.81
N ALA A 102 -8.97 5.26 18.55
CA ALA A 102 -7.66 5.20 17.95
C ALA A 102 -6.61 5.98 18.75
N LYS A 103 -6.94 7.21 19.18
CA LYS A 103 -6.09 8.02 20.04
C LYS A 103 -5.78 7.32 21.38
N LYS A 104 -6.81 6.74 22.02
CA LYS A 104 -6.63 5.99 23.28
C LYS A 104 -5.64 4.84 23.13
N TYR A 105 -5.61 4.20 21.96
CA TYR A 105 -4.67 3.13 21.64
C TYR A 105 -3.37 3.64 20.99
N LYS A 106 -3.14 4.95 21.01
CA LYS A 106 -1.92 5.58 20.48
C LYS A 106 -1.70 5.27 18.98
N CYS A 107 -2.78 5.15 18.20
CA CYS A 107 -2.69 5.11 16.75
C CYS A 107 -2.36 6.51 16.23
N THR A 108 -1.54 6.58 15.18
CA THR A 108 -1.17 7.84 14.53
C THR A 108 -1.82 8.00 13.16
N GLU A 109 -2.31 6.91 12.58
CA GLU A 109 -2.92 6.91 11.24
C GLU A 109 -4.41 6.59 11.29
N ALA A 110 -5.21 7.44 10.64
CA ALA A 110 -6.57 7.12 10.22
C ALA A 110 -6.54 6.73 8.73
N LEU A 111 -6.56 5.43 8.45
CA LEU A 111 -6.67 4.94 7.09
C LEU A 111 -8.13 4.93 6.66
N PHE A 112 -8.51 5.87 5.81
CA PHE A 112 -9.82 5.88 5.17
C PHE A 112 -9.85 4.93 3.97
N VAL A 113 -10.76 3.97 4.00
CA VAL A 113 -11.00 3.03 2.89
C VAL A 113 -12.45 3.13 2.43
N THR A 114 -12.63 3.10 1.10
CA THR A 114 -13.93 3.14 0.45
C THR A 114 -14.00 2.11 -0.67
N GLY A 115 -15.22 1.78 -1.09
CA GLY A 115 -15.40 1.25 -2.43
C GLY A 115 -15.11 2.30 -3.49
N GLU A 116 -14.90 1.87 -4.71
CA GLU A 116 -14.66 2.74 -5.87
C GLU A 116 -15.94 3.49 -6.24
N SER A 117 -15.91 4.82 -6.17
CA SER A 117 -16.96 5.76 -6.64
C SER A 117 -18.40 5.20 -6.46
N PRO A 118 -18.82 4.87 -5.22
CA PRO A 118 -20.08 4.17 -4.97
C PRO A 118 -21.30 4.97 -5.47
N GLU A 119 -21.26 6.29 -5.40
CA GLU A 119 -22.28 7.22 -5.88
C GLU A 119 -22.52 7.15 -7.40
N GLN A 120 -21.59 6.62 -8.17
CA GLN A 120 -21.76 6.44 -9.61
C GLN A 120 -22.65 5.24 -9.97
N LYS A 121 -22.85 4.31 -9.02
CA LYS A 121 -23.59 3.07 -9.24
C LYS A 121 -24.82 2.92 -8.33
N TYR A 122 -24.70 3.31 -7.07
CA TYR A 122 -25.71 3.03 -6.06
C TYR A 122 -26.48 4.29 -5.65
N GLN A 123 -27.82 4.17 -5.66
CA GLN A 123 -28.68 5.27 -5.20
C GLN A 123 -28.52 5.47 -3.69
N GLU A 124 -28.32 4.40 -2.95
CA GLU A 124 -28.10 4.41 -1.48
C GLU A 124 -26.87 5.24 -1.12
N ALA A 125 -25.80 5.16 -1.92
CA ALA A 125 -24.61 5.99 -1.71
C ALA A 125 -24.90 7.47 -1.98
N LYS A 126 -25.65 7.78 -3.04
CA LYS A 126 -26.07 9.17 -3.34
C LYS A 126 -26.92 9.76 -2.22
N ASP A 127 -27.91 8.98 -1.73
CA ASP A 127 -28.80 9.43 -0.68
C ASP A 127 -28.06 9.62 0.64
N TRP A 128 -27.14 8.73 0.96
CA TRP A 128 -26.28 8.84 2.12
C TRP A 128 -25.37 10.08 2.07
N LEU A 129 -24.72 10.34 0.93
CA LEU A 129 -23.91 11.55 0.73
C LEU A 129 -24.76 12.81 0.87
N LYS A 130 -25.94 12.86 0.22
CA LYS A 130 -26.86 13.98 0.29
C LYS A 130 -27.35 14.26 1.71
N LEU A 131 -27.67 13.21 2.48
CA LEU A 131 -28.05 13.35 3.89
C LEU A 131 -26.93 13.95 4.76
N ASN A 132 -25.67 13.74 4.37
CA ASN A 132 -24.50 14.32 5.03
C ASN A 132 -24.09 15.69 4.45
N GLY A 133 -24.77 16.20 3.40
CA GLY A 133 -24.53 17.50 2.79
C GLY A 133 -23.44 17.51 1.71
N PHE A 134 -23.10 16.34 1.13
CA PHE A 134 -22.04 16.18 0.13
C PHE A 134 -22.57 15.62 -1.19
N SER A 135 -21.81 15.84 -2.26
CA SER A 135 -22.11 15.33 -3.61
C SER A 135 -21.18 14.20 -4.04
N SER A 136 -19.98 14.09 -3.46
CA SER A 136 -19.03 13.04 -3.75
C SER A 136 -18.44 12.41 -2.49
N THR A 137 -17.96 11.17 -2.65
CA THR A 137 -17.23 10.47 -1.59
C THR A 137 -15.95 11.22 -1.21
N GLY A 138 -15.26 11.85 -2.18
CA GLY A 138 -14.04 12.63 -1.91
C GLY A 138 -14.30 13.85 -1.02
N GLU A 139 -15.40 14.60 -1.26
CA GLU A 139 -15.79 15.72 -0.38
C GLU A 139 -16.11 15.26 1.03
N TYR A 140 -16.85 14.16 1.17
CA TYR A 140 -17.16 13.59 2.48
C TYR A 140 -15.92 13.13 3.24
N LEU A 141 -14.94 12.55 2.54
CA LEU A 141 -13.67 12.14 3.13
C LEU A 141 -12.84 13.32 3.62
N ALA A 142 -12.86 14.46 2.92
CA ALA A 142 -12.17 15.67 3.36
C ALA A 142 -12.73 16.17 4.71
N ASP A 143 -14.05 16.20 4.85
CA ASP A 143 -14.71 16.55 6.11
C ASP A 143 -14.43 15.53 7.23
N CYS A 144 -14.45 14.22 6.92
CA CYS A 144 -14.05 13.20 7.87
C CYS A 144 -12.57 13.31 8.29
N SER A 145 -11.71 13.76 7.38
CA SER A 145 -10.28 13.99 7.66
C SER A 145 -10.10 15.11 8.69
N GLU A 146 -10.86 16.18 8.61
CA GLU A 146 -10.84 17.24 9.64
C GLU A 146 -11.29 16.70 11.00
N VAL A 147 -12.32 15.85 11.03
CA VAL A 147 -12.81 15.24 12.27
C VAL A 147 -11.70 14.44 12.96
N VAL A 148 -10.95 13.60 12.23
CA VAL A 148 -9.90 12.79 12.84
C VAL A 148 -8.65 13.61 13.18
N LEU A 149 -8.32 14.64 12.39
CA LEU A 149 -7.24 15.59 12.72
C LEU A 149 -7.51 16.33 14.02
N ASN A 150 -8.75 16.72 14.28
CA ASN A 150 -9.14 17.39 15.54
C ASN A 150 -9.02 16.46 16.76
N GLU A 151 -9.05 15.14 16.56
CA GLU A 151 -8.75 14.16 17.61
C GLU A 151 -7.25 13.83 17.70
N GLY A 152 -6.40 14.38 16.79
CA GLY A 152 -4.94 14.20 16.79
C GLY A 152 -4.47 12.94 16.07
N ILE A 153 -5.25 12.43 15.13
CA ILE A 153 -4.91 11.28 14.26
C ILE A 153 -4.71 11.79 12.84
N PHE A 154 -3.69 11.31 12.13
CA PHE A 154 -3.34 11.80 10.79
C PHE A 154 -4.02 10.98 9.70
N PRO A 155 -4.78 11.63 8.79
CA PRO A 155 -5.47 10.93 7.73
C PRO A 155 -4.54 10.44 6.62
N HIS A 156 -4.84 9.26 6.10
CA HIS A 156 -4.37 8.68 4.86
C HIS A 156 -5.58 8.14 4.08
N THR A 157 -5.86 8.69 2.92
CA THR A 157 -7.02 8.30 2.13
C THR A 157 -6.65 7.33 1.02
N ASN A 158 -7.31 6.17 1.00
CA ASN A 158 -7.27 5.16 -0.06
C ASN A 158 -8.70 4.92 -0.58
N ALA A 159 -9.15 5.79 -1.48
CA ALA A 159 -10.53 5.87 -1.95
C ALA A 159 -10.68 5.61 -3.46
N GLY A 160 -9.81 4.80 -4.05
CA GLY A 160 -9.86 4.50 -5.48
C GLY A 160 -9.40 5.66 -6.36
N ASN A 161 -10.01 5.80 -7.54
CA ASN A 161 -9.63 6.78 -8.55
C ASN A 161 -10.20 8.17 -8.25
N LEU A 162 -9.58 8.87 -7.30
CA LEU A 162 -9.92 10.25 -7.00
C LEU A 162 -9.62 11.18 -8.20
N THR A 163 -10.48 12.17 -8.41
CA THR A 163 -10.21 13.25 -9.35
C THR A 163 -9.11 14.17 -8.84
N LYS A 164 -8.49 14.93 -9.73
CA LYS A 164 -7.45 15.91 -9.35
C LYS A 164 -7.99 16.98 -8.40
N GLU A 165 -9.25 17.37 -8.56
CA GLU A 165 -9.96 18.31 -7.72
C GLU A 165 -10.20 17.75 -6.31
N GLU A 166 -10.68 16.52 -6.20
CA GLU A 166 -10.83 15.83 -4.90
C GLU A 166 -9.49 15.69 -4.19
N MET A 167 -8.43 15.32 -4.92
CA MET A 167 -7.07 15.23 -4.34
C MET A 167 -6.57 16.60 -3.84
N LYS A 168 -6.87 17.71 -4.51
CA LYS A 168 -6.52 19.06 -4.03
C LYS A 168 -7.19 19.38 -2.69
N ILE A 169 -8.48 19.05 -2.55
CA ILE A 169 -9.23 19.28 -1.31
C ILE A 169 -8.65 18.39 -0.19
N LEU A 170 -8.48 17.11 -0.47
CA LEU A 170 -7.96 16.14 0.48
C LEU A 170 -6.53 16.45 0.95
N ARG A 171 -5.69 17.00 0.08
CA ARG A 171 -4.31 17.36 0.40
C ARG A 171 -4.18 18.30 1.60
N GLU A 172 -5.16 19.16 1.83
CA GLU A 172 -5.13 20.12 2.93
C GLU A 172 -5.24 19.44 4.30
N THR A 173 -5.85 18.26 4.34
CA THR A 173 -6.09 17.50 5.57
C THR A 173 -5.38 16.16 5.62
N ASN A 174 -4.90 15.62 4.51
CA ASN A 174 -4.24 14.32 4.43
C ASN A 174 -2.73 14.47 4.31
N VAL A 175 -1.98 13.69 5.08
CA VAL A 175 -0.51 13.68 5.03
C VAL A 175 0.02 12.84 3.86
N SER A 176 -0.78 11.91 3.37
CA SER A 176 -0.52 11.09 2.19
C SER A 176 -1.80 10.48 1.65
N MET A 177 -1.75 9.90 0.46
CA MET A 177 -2.86 9.15 -0.13
C MET A 177 -2.37 7.84 -0.71
N GLY A 178 -3.29 6.93 -1.02
CA GLY A 178 -2.98 5.62 -1.57
C GLY A 178 -3.86 5.24 -2.75
N LEU A 179 -3.26 4.58 -3.72
CA LEU A 179 -3.96 3.90 -4.81
C LEU A 179 -3.11 2.72 -5.29
N MET A 180 -3.56 1.50 -5.05
CA MET A 180 -2.88 0.31 -5.58
C MET A 180 -3.02 0.25 -7.10
N LEU A 181 -1.90 0.23 -7.84
CA LEU A 181 -1.90 -0.02 -9.28
C LEU A 181 -2.46 -1.41 -9.58
N GLU A 182 -2.26 -2.37 -8.69
CA GLU A 182 -2.51 -3.81 -8.76
C GLU A 182 -1.68 -4.48 -9.86
N ASN A 183 -1.89 -4.10 -11.12
CA ASN A 183 -1.09 -4.56 -12.26
C ASN A 183 -1.26 -3.61 -13.46
N SER A 184 -0.22 -3.45 -14.26
CA SER A 184 -0.23 -2.61 -15.47
C SER A 184 -0.73 -3.32 -16.73
N SER A 185 -1.05 -4.62 -16.65
CA SER A 185 -1.49 -5.41 -17.81
C SER A 185 -2.98 -5.25 -18.09
N LYS A 186 -3.32 -4.76 -19.29
CA LYS A 186 -4.70 -4.72 -19.77
C LYS A 186 -5.32 -6.11 -19.93
N ARG A 187 -4.50 -7.16 -20.08
CA ARG A 187 -4.97 -8.55 -20.21
C ARG A 187 -5.81 -8.97 -19.01
N LEU A 188 -5.48 -8.50 -17.80
CA LEU A 188 -6.23 -8.83 -16.57
C LEU A 188 -7.64 -8.24 -16.52
N ARG A 189 -8.03 -7.41 -17.50
CA ARG A 189 -9.40 -6.92 -17.71
C ARG A 189 -10.18 -7.71 -18.75
N GLY A 190 -9.55 -8.68 -19.41
CA GLY A 190 -10.19 -9.55 -20.39
C GLY A 190 -11.29 -10.42 -19.77
N LYS A 191 -12.12 -11.03 -20.62
CA LYS A 191 -13.19 -11.94 -20.17
C LYS A 191 -12.60 -13.10 -19.36
N GLY A 192 -13.15 -13.36 -18.18
CA GLY A 192 -12.68 -14.41 -17.26
C GLY A 192 -11.37 -14.07 -16.52
N MET A 193 -10.94 -12.81 -16.56
CA MET A 193 -9.78 -12.31 -15.81
C MET A 193 -10.26 -11.48 -14.61
N PRO A 194 -9.42 -11.32 -13.57
CA PRO A 194 -9.82 -10.82 -12.25
C PRO A 194 -10.39 -9.39 -12.22
N HIS A 195 -10.14 -8.60 -13.25
CA HIS A 195 -10.62 -7.22 -13.36
C HIS A 195 -11.66 -7.04 -14.48
N HIS A 196 -12.30 -8.12 -14.94
CA HIS A 196 -13.28 -8.06 -16.03
C HIS A 196 -14.42 -7.08 -15.73
N ASP A 197 -15.00 -7.17 -14.54
CA ASP A 197 -16.10 -6.33 -14.07
C ASP A 197 -15.63 -5.19 -13.15
N ALA A 198 -14.40 -4.74 -13.35
CA ALA A 198 -13.78 -3.68 -12.58
C ALA A 198 -13.25 -2.56 -13.49
N PRO A 199 -14.14 -1.67 -14.00
CA PRO A 199 -13.76 -0.62 -14.95
C PRO A 199 -12.71 0.35 -14.40
N SER A 200 -12.64 0.59 -13.10
CA SER A 200 -11.65 1.46 -12.49
C SER A 200 -10.24 0.83 -12.42
N LYS A 201 -10.14 -0.48 -12.64
CA LYS A 201 -8.85 -1.19 -12.72
C LYS A 201 -8.19 -1.09 -14.11
N GLU A 202 -8.65 -0.16 -14.97
CA GLU A 202 -7.92 0.18 -16.19
C GLU A 202 -6.55 0.76 -15.84
N PRO A 203 -5.45 0.13 -16.28
CA PRO A 203 -4.11 0.54 -15.86
C PRO A 203 -3.78 1.99 -16.19
N SER A 204 -4.16 2.47 -17.39
CA SER A 204 -3.94 3.86 -17.79
C SER A 204 -4.67 4.87 -16.90
N THR A 205 -5.87 4.53 -16.43
CA THR A 205 -6.62 5.36 -15.50
C THR A 205 -5.91 5.46 -14.15
N ARG A 206 -5.45 4.33 -13.60
CA ARG A 206 -4.73 4.31 -12.31
C ARG A 206 -3.38 5.01 -12.38
N ILE A 207 -2.63 4.80 -13.47
CA ILE A 207 -1.38 5.53 -13.74
C ILE A 207 -1.64 7.03 -13.76
N ASN A 208 -2.68 7.49 -14.48
CA ASN A 208 -3.04 8.91 -14.54
C ASN A 208 -3.38 9.51 -13.16
N VAL A 209 -4.05 8.75 -12.27
CA VAL A 209 -4.30 9.19 -10.89
C VAL A 209 -3.00 9.37 -10.12
N LEU A 210 -2.05 8.42 -10.23
CA LEU A 210 -0.74 8.51 -9.58
C LEU A 210 0.09 9.69 -10.11
N GLU A 211 0.02 9.96 -11.43
CA GLU A 211 0.65 11.13 -12.05
C GLU A 211 -0.01 12.45 -11.61
N ASN A 212 -1.35 12.51 -11.54
CA ASN A 212 -2.06 13.67 -11.00
C ASN A 212 -1.68 13.98 -9.55
N ALA A 213 -1.50 12.94 -8.72
CA ALA A 213 -0.97 13.11 -7.37
C ALA A 213 0.47 13.64 -7.39
N GLY A 214 1.27 13.21 -8.36
CA GLY A 214 2.62 13.73 -8.61
C GLY A 214 2.64 15.22 -8.94
N ASP A 215 1.79 15.67 -9.87
CA ASP A 215 1.61 17.10 -10.18
C ASP A 215 1.24 17.92 -8.94
N LEU A 216 0.45 17.34 -8.05
CA LEU A 216 0.03 17.95 -6.79
C LEU A 216 1.05 17.78 -5.66
N LYS A 217 2.17 17.10 -5.90
CA LYS A 217 3.20 16.78 -4.89
C LYS A 217 2.65 16.06 -3.65
N ILE A 218 1.69 15.18 -3.85
CA ILE A 218 1.09 14.37 -2.78
C ILE A 218 1.91 13.09 -2.61
N PRO A 219 2.43 12.78 -1.41
CA PRO A 219 3.06 11.49 -1.14
C PRO A 219 2.06 10.35 -1.39
N MET A 220 2.38 9.45 -2.32
CA MET A 220 1.48 8.36 -2.73
C MET A 220 2.02 7.00 -2.33
N THR A 221 1.17 6.21 -1.72
CA THR A 221 1.33 4.77 -1.55
C THR A 221 0.70 4.06 -2.74
N THR A 222 1.46 3.19 -3.39
CA THR A 222 0.96 2.34 -4.48
C THR A 222 1.55 0.93 -4.38
N GLY A 223 1.23 0.05 -5.30
CA GLY A 223 1.80 -1.31 -5.29
C GLY A 223 1.10 -2.25 -6.24
N ILE A 224 1.49 -3.51 -6.16
CA ILE A 224 0.97 -4.58 -7.01
C ILE A 224 0.41 -5.74 -6.18
N LEU A 225 -0.59 -6.42 -6.73
CA LEU A 225 -1.15 -7.65 -6.19
C LEU A 225 -0.62 -8.84 -6.98
N VAL A 226 0.14 -9.70 -6.32
CA VAL A 226 0.85 -10.85 -6.93
C VAL A 226 0.04 -12.13 -6.78
N GLY A 227 -0.16 -12.84 -7.89
CA GLY A 227 -0.84 -14.14 -7.91
C GLY A 227 -2.30 -14.09 -8.37
N ILE A 228 -2.72 -13.01 -9.02
CA ILE A 228 -4.08 -12.86 -9.58
C ILE A 228 -4.21 -13.32 -11.03
N GLY A 229 -3.20 -14.03 -11.56
CA GLY A 229 -3.18 -14.53 -12.92
C GLY A 229 -2.27 -13.75 -13.87
N GLU A 230 -1.50 -12.81 -13.35
CA GLU A 230 -0.43 -12.13 -14.08
C GLU A 230 0.74 -13.07 -14.35
N THR A 231 1.49 -12.77 -15.39
CA THR A 231 2.81 -13.36 -15.64
C THR A 231 3.87 -12.61 -14.85
N ILE A 232 5.05 -13.24 -14.68
CA ILE A 232 6.20 -12.58 -14.06
C ILE A 232 6.60 -11.29 -14.80
N TYR A 233 6.48 -11.29 -16.13
CA TYR A 233 6.80 -10.13 -16.98
C TYR A 233 5.81 -8.97 -16.74
N GLU A 234 4.52 -9.27 -16.59
CA GLU A 234 3.50 -8.27 -16.26
C GLU A 234 3.69 -7.68 -14.84
N ALA A 235 4.19 -8.48 -13.89
CA ALA A 235 4.57 -7.98 -12.57
C ALA A 235 5.78 -7.02 -12.66
N ILE A 236 6.80 -7.37 -13.46
CA ILE A 236 7.96 -6.51 -13.74
C ILE A 236 7.52 -5.22 -14.42
N ASP A 237 6.68 -5.29 -15.45
CA ASP A 237 6.15 -4.12 -16.15
C ASP A 237 5.44 -3.16 -15.17
N SER A 238 4.72 -3.73 -14.22
CA SER A 238 4.01 -2.94 -13.20
C SER A 238 4.98 -2.23 -12.25
N ILE A 239 6.07 -2.90 -11.83
CA ILE A 239 7.12 -2.28 -11.00
C ILE A 239 7.82 -1.15 -11.78
N TYR A 240 8.13 -1.36 -13.07
CA TYR A 240 8.74 -0.30 -13.90
C TYR A 240 7.78 0.86 -14.14
N ALA A 241 6.48 0.62 -14.34
CA ALA A 241 5.49 1.69 -14.43
C ALA A 241 5.49 2.58 -13.17
N ILE A 242 5.56 1.97 -11.99
CA ILE A 242 5.67 2.71 -10.71
C ILE A 242 7.01 3.46 -10.62
N LYS A 243 8.13 2.83 -11.01
CA LYS A 243 9.46 3.44 -11.06
C LYS A 243 9.47 4.68 -11.95
N ASP A 244 8.88 4.59 -13.14
CA ASP A 244 8.84 5.69 -14.12
C ASP A 244 8.02 6.87 -13.58
N ILE A 245 6.90 6.64 -12.92
CA ILE A 245 6.12 7.67 -12.22
C ILE A 245 6.98 8.32 -11.13
N HIS A 246 7.63 7.52 -10.28
CA HIS A 246 8.49 8.04 -9.22
C HIS A 246 9.65 8.85 -9.79
N LYS A 247 10.31 8.37 -10.85
CA LYS A 247 11.41 9.09 -11.52
C LYS A 247 10.96 10.44 -12.08
N LYS A 248 9.72 10.52 -12.57
CA LYS A 248 9.14 11.74 -13.15
C LYS A 248 8.72 12.77 -12.08
N PHE A 249 8.10 12.32 -11.00
CA PHE A 249 7.43 13.20 -10.04
C PHE A 249 8.02 13.18 -8.63
N GLY A 250 8.75 12.14 -8.25
CA GLY A 250 9.30 11.97 -6.90
C GLY A 250 8.26 11.76 -5.80
N ASN A 251 7.01 11.42 -6.15
CA ASN A 251 5.88 11.41 -5.21
C ASN A 251 5.51 10.03 -4.67
N ILE A 252 6.02 8.94 -5.25
CA ILE A 252 5.75 7.60 -4.72
C ILE A 252 6.60 7.38 -3.48
N GLN A 253 5.96 7.37 -2.32
CA GLN A 253 6.66 7.19 -1.05
C GLN A 253 6.88 5.72 -0.68
N GLU A 254 6.07 4.81 -1.24
CA GLU A 254 6.03 3.41 -0.84
C GLU A 254 5.48 2.53 -1.96
N VAL A 255 6.09 1.37 -2.12
CA VAL A 255 5.57 0.28 -2.96
C VAL A 255 5.16 -0.90 -2.10
N ILE A 256 3.86 -1.20 -2.11
CA ILE A 256 3.28 -2.36 -1.43
C ILE A 256 3.33 -3.56 -2.36
N LEU A 257 3.95 -4.65 -1.92
CA LEU A 257 3.84 -5.94 -2.58
C LEU A 257 2.89 -6.82 -1.75
N GLN A 258 1.75 -7.12 -2.34
CA GLN A 258 0.71 -7.89 -1.68
C GLN A 258 0.53 -9.24 -2.36
N ASN A 259 0.58 -10.32 -1.60
CA ASN A 259 0.31 -11.66 -2.11
C ASN A 259 -1.19 -11.96 -2.09
N PHE A 260 -1.67 -12.52 -3.18
CA PHE A 260 -3.05 -12.97 -3.30
C PHE A 260 -3.34 -14.15 -2.38
N HIS A 261 -4.53 -14.14 -1.78
CA HIS A 261 -5.13 -15.28 -1.10
C HIS A 261 -6.53 -15.53 -1.65
N PRO A 262 -6.89 -16.79 -1.96
CA PRO A 262 -8.24 -17.14 -2.37
C PRO A 262 -9.21 -16.88 -1.22
N LYS A 263 -10.36 -16.30 -1.53
CA LYS A 263 -11.39 -15.97 -0.53
C LYS A 263 -12.70 -16.64 -0.90
N LYS A 264 -13.40 -17.17 0.11
CA LYS A 264 -14.72 -17.77 -0.07
C LYS A 264 -15.68 -16.75 -0.70
N TYR A 265 -16.59 -17.23 -1.48
CA TYR A 265 -17.63 -16.45 -2.18
C TYR A 265 -17.07 -15.44 -3.22
N THR A 266 -15.86 -15.64 -3.70
CA THR A 266 -15.30 -14.91 -4.83
C THR A 266 -15.12 -15.83 -6.03
N SER A 267 -15.07 -15.27 -7.25
CA SER A 267 -14.81 -16.06 -8.47
C SER A 267 -13.45 -16.76 -8.43
N MET A 268 -12.51 -16.20 -7.65
CA MET A 268 -11.15 -16.75 -7.49
C MET A 268 -10.98 -17.65 -6.26
N GLN A 269 -12.04 -18.13 -5.63
CA GLN A 269 -11.94 -18.95 -4.41
C GLN A 269 -11.16 -20.27 -4.58
N GLU A 270 -11.13 -20.82 -5.79
CA GLU A 270 -10.38 -22.06 -6.12
C GLU A 270 -8.96 -21.79 -6.65
N HIS A 271 -8.55 -20.50 -6.79
CA HIS A 271 -7.21 -20.16 -7.22
C HIS A 271 -6.19 -20.43 -6.11
N LYS A 272 -4.96 -20.70 -6.50
CA LYS A 272 -3.88 -20.99 -5.54
C LYS A 272 -3.18 -19.69 -5.10
N THR A 273 -2.89 -19.59 -3.82
CA THR A 273 -1.91 -18.60 -3.32
C THR A 273 -0.56 -18.79 -4.02
N PRO A 274 0.12 -17.72 -4.44
CA PRO A 274 1.45 -17.84 -5.02
C PRO A 274 2.43 -18.51 -4.04
N LYS A 275 3.36 -19.32 -4.56
CA LYS A 275 4.39 -19.91 -3.71
C LYS A 275 5.19 -18.82 -3.01
N ILE A 276 5.51 -19.02 -1.74
CA ILE A 276 6.27 -18.04 -0.93
C ILE A 276 7.62 -17.70 -1.57
N SER A 277 8.30 -18.69 -2.18
CA SER A 277 9.57 -18.48 -2.90
C SER A 277 9.40 -17.53 -4.09
N TYR A 278 8.35 -17.71 -4.89
CA TYR A 278 8.02 -16.83 -6.01
C TYR A 278 7.73 -15.41 -5.52
N PHE A 279 6.91 -15.26 -4.48
CA PHE A 279 6.59 -13.95 -3.93
C PHE A 279 7.84 -13.24 -3.37
N LYS A 280 8.72 -13.97 -2.65
CA LYS A 280 10.03 -13.45 -2.21
C LYS A 280 10.89 -12.98 -3.39
N SER A 281 10.90 -13.70 -4.50
CA SER A 281 11.65 -13.29 -5.69
C SER A 281 11.13 -12.00 -6.29
N ILE A 282 9.80 -11.78 -6.32
CA ILE A 282 9.19 -10.52 -6.76
C ILE A 282 9.59 -9.38 -5.81
N VAL A 283 9.56 -9.60 -4.49
CA VAL A 283 9.96 -8.60 -3.49
C VAL A 283 11.43 -8.21 -3.67
N ALA A 284 12.30 -9.19 -3.80
CA ALA A 284 13.73 -8.95 -3.99
C ALA A 284 14.02 -8.23 -5.32
N LEU A 285 13.32 -8.62 -6.39
CA LEU A 285 13.44 -7.97 -7.69
C LEU A 285 12.96 -6.51 -7.64
N CYS A 286 11.85 -6.22 -6.93
CA CYS A 286 11.39 -4.85 -6.72
C CYS A 286 12.46 -4.01 -6.01
N ARG A 287 13.14 -4.56 -4.97
CA ARG A 287 14.25 -3.87 -4.29
C ARG A 287 15.42 -3.59 -5.23
N ILE A 288 15.74 -4.51 -6.12
CA ILE A 288 16.83 -4.32 -7.07
C ILE A 288 16.47 -3.27 -8.14
N ILE A 289 15.22 -3.26 -8.62
CA ILE A 289 14.73 -2.28 -9.60
C ILE A 289 14.63 -0.87 -8.99
N MET A 290 14.27 -0.78 -7.69
CA MET A 290 14.07 0.47 -6.95
C MET A 290 14.85 0.41 -5.62
N PRO A 291 16.19 0.58 -5.66
CA PRO A 291 17.06 0.25 -4.53
C PRO A 291 16.87 1.12 -3.29
N ASP A 292 16.39 2.34 -3.42
CA ASP A 292 16.15 3.32 -2.35
C ASP A 292 14.67 3.47 -1.96
N MET A 293 13.76 2.81 -2.68
CA MET A 293 12.31 2.86 -2.42
C MET A 293 11.93 2.23 -1.06
N ASN A 294 10.87 2.75 -0.42
CA ASN A 294 10.26 2.03 0.70
C ASN A 294 9.40 0.88 0.16
N ILE A 295 9.81 -0.33 0.51
CA ILE A 295 9.12 -1.55 0.08
C ILE A 295 8.47 -2.20 1.29
N GLN A 296 7.16 -2.37 1.17
CA GLN A 296 6.29 -2.91 2.20
C GLN A 296 5.70 -4.26 1.79
N ILE A 297 5.54 -5.15 2.75
CA ILE A 297 4.59 -6.26 2.69
C ILE A 297 3.63 -6.20 3.88
N PRO A 298 2.33 -6.52 3.70
CA PRO A 298 1.39 -6.66 4.82
C PRO A 298 1.72 -7.90 5.66
N PRO A 299 2.05 -7.76 6.97
CA PRO A 299 2.51 -8.89 7.77
C PRO A 299 1.40 -9.88 8.12
N ASN A 300 0.13 -9.48 8.10
CA ASN A 300 -1.02 -10.35 8.31
C ASN A 300 -1.17 -11.38 7.18
N LEU A 301 -0.88 -11.01 5.93
CA LEU A 301 -1.03 -11.90 4.78
C LEU A 301 0.05 -12.99 4.70
N SER A 302 1.12 -12.86 5.46
CA SER A 302 2.20 -13.85 5.55
C SER A 302 2.43 -14.28 7.00
N HIS A 303 1.38 -14.38 7.79
CA HIS A 303 1.34 -14.44 9.26
C HIS A 303 2.43 -15.29 9.94
N LYS A 304 2.73 -16.48 9.43
CA LYS A 304 3.77 -17.35 10.04
C LYS A 304 5.19 -16.95 9.66
N ASN A 305 5.38 -16.41 8.46
CA ASN A 305 6.68 -16.26 7.81
C ASN A 305 7.00 -14.82 7.38
N TYR A 306 6.19 -13.82 7.79
CA TYR A 306 6.41 -12.43 7.37
C TYR A 306 7.84 -11.94 7.66
N HIS A 307 8.44 -12.35 8.77
CA HIS A 307 9.79 -11.95 9.17
C HIS A 307 10.89 -12.40 8.19
N GLU A 308 10.65 -13.44 7.39
CA GLU A 308 11.60 -13.91 6.38
C GLU A 308 11.80 -12.88 5.25
N PHE A 309 10.85 -11.96 5.07
CA PHE A 309 10.97 -10.89 4.06
C PHE A 309 11.97 -9.81 4.42
N LEU A 310 12.41 -9.72 5.67
CA LEU A 310 13.52 -8.86 6.09
C LEU A 310 14.83 -9.20 5.35
N SER A 311 15.03 -10.47 5.01
CA SER A 311 16.19 -10.95 4.27
C SER A 311 16.06 -10.84 2.74
N VAL A 312 14.94 -10.33 2.24
CA VAL A 312 14.70 -10.18 0.78
C VAL A 312 14.40 -8.74 0.36
N GLY A 313 14.67 -7.76 1.23
CA GLY A 313 14.75 -6.38 0.82
C GLY A 313 13.65 -5.44 1.28
N ILE A 314 12.67 -5.87 2.10
CA ILE A 314 11.69 -4.94 2.67
C ILE A 314 12.29 -4.06 3.77
N ASN A 315 11.69 -2.90 3.98
CA ASN A 315 12.00 -2.00 5.10
C ASN A 315 10.75 -1.49 5.84
N ASP A 316 9.54 -1.98 5.48
CA ASP A 316 8.31 -1.56 6.12
C ASP A 316 7.29 -2.70 6.21
N TRP A 317 6.49 -2.70 7.28
CA TRP A 317 5.39 -3.63 7.51
C TRP A 317 4.03 -3.04 7.15
N GLY A 318 3.98 -1.80 6.70
CA GLY A 318 2.75 -1.08 6.48
C GLY A 318 2.00 -0.79 7.76
N GLY A 319 0.69 -0.73 7.65
CA GLY A 319 -0.14 -0.46 8.79
C GLY A 319 -0.48 -1.68 9.60
N ILE A 320 -0.33 -1.56 10.92
CA ILE A 320 -0.78 -2.57 11.88
C ILE A 320 -1.80 -1.92 12.81
N SER A 321 -3.00 -2.51 12.88
CA SER A 321 -4.07 -1.99 13.72
C SER A 321 -4.22 -2.79 15.01
N PRO A 322 -4.20 -2.14 16.19
CA PRO A 322 -4.52 -2.80 17.44
C PRO A 322 -6.03 -2.89 17.73
N ILE A 323 -6.88 -2.20 16.96
CA ILE A 323 -8.30 -2.00 17.31
C ILE A 323 -9.28 -2.31 16.17
N THR A 324 -8.82 -2.39 14.94
CA THR A 324 -9.67 -2.67 13.77
C THR A 324 -9.13 -3.85 12.97
N ASN A 325 -10.01 -4.59 12.34
CA ASN A 325 -9.61 -5.63 11.40
C ASN A 325 -9.09 -5.02 10.09
N ASP A 326 -8.43 -5.82 9.28
CA ASP A 326 -8.26 -5.56 7.87
C ASP A 326 -9.60 -5.83 7.16
N TYR A 327 -10.31 -4.79 6.75
CA TYR A 327 -11.61 -4.95 6.12
C TYR A 327 -11.54 -5.55 4.71
N VAL A 328 -10.36 -5.46 4.07
CA VAL A 328 -10.12 -6.08 2.76
C VAL A 328 -9.79 -7.56 2.90
N ASN A 329 -9.08 -7.94 3.98
CA ASN A 329 -8.65 -9.30 4.27
C ASN A 329 -9.01 -9.71 5.70
N PRO A 330 -10.30 -9.75 6.06
CA PRO A 330 -10.75 -9.92 7.46
C PRO A 330 -10.40 -11.30 8.05
N GLU A 331 -10.04 -12.27 7.22
CA GLU A 331 -9.63 -13.60 7.64
C GLU A 331 -8.21 -13.62 8.24
N PHE A 332 -7.41 -12.55 7.99
CA PHE A 332 -6.02 -12.44 8.39
C PHE A 332 -5.86 -11.39 9.50
N THR A 333 -5.71 -11.85 10.73
CA THR A 333 -5.52 -10.96 11.89
C THR A 333 -4.14 -10.30 11.89
N TRP A 334 -4.07 -9.07 12.37
CA TRP A 334 -2.81 -8.36 12.55
C TRP A 334 -1.92 -9.07 13.59
N PRO A 335 -0.60 -9.17 13.35
CA PRO A 335 0.32 -9.59 14.39
C PRO A 335 0.37 -8.52 15.50
N GLN A 336 0.58 -8.96 16.73
CA GLN A 336 0.84 -8.04 17.83
C GLN A 336 2.15 -7.28 17.58
N ILE A 337 2.15 -5.96 17.74
CA ILE A 337 3.31 -5.08 17.49
C ILE A 337 4.54 -5.54 18.27
N LYS A 338 4.38 -5.96 19.54
CA LYS A 338 5.46 -6.54 20.35
C LYS A 338 6.13 -7.78 19.71
N ASN A 339 5.34 -8.61 19.04
CA ASN A 339 5.88 -9.78 18.35
C ASN A 339 6.64 -9.37 17.08
N VAL A 340 6.14 -8.34 16.36
CA VAL A 340 6.84 -7.79 15.19
C VAL A 340 8.17 -7.19 15.63
N GLU A 341 8.19 -6.41 16.70
CA GLU A 341 9.41 -5.83 17.28
C GLU A 341 10.44 -6.93 17.63
N LYS A 342 10.01 -7.98 18.36
CA LYS A 342 10.87 -9.10 18.70
C LYS A 342 11.46 -9.79 17.47
N ARG A 343 10.66 -9.96 16.39
CA ARG A 343 11.13 -10.53 15.13
C ARG A 343 12.14 -9.63 14.43
N CYS A 344 11.90 -8.31 14.39
CA CYS A 344 12.87 -7.35 13.86
C CYS A 344 14.20 -7.43 14.62
N MET A 345 14.17 -7.43 15.95
CA MET A 345 15.37 -7.53 16.81
C MET A 345 16.17 -8.82 16.55
N THR A 346 15.47 -9.96 16.39
CA THR A 346 16.13 -11.25 16.08
C THR A 346 16.91 -11.18 14.76
N HIS A 347 16.46 -10.34 13.82
CA HIS A 347 17.14 -10.10 12.54
C HIS A 347 18.06 -8.86 12.57
N LYS A 348 18.38 -8.32 13.75
CA LYS A 348 19.24 -7.14 13.98
C LYS A 348 18.67 -5.83 13.39
N PHE A 349 17.35 -5.70 13.31
CA PHE A 349 16.67 -4.49 12.93
C PHE A 349 15.95 -3.85 14.11
N LYS A 350 15.90 -2.49 14.10
CA LYS A 350 15.09 -1.69 15.03
C LYS A 350 13.73 -1.43 14.39
N LEU A 351 12.64 -1.73 15.10
CA LEU A 351 11.30 -1.36 14.69
C LEU A 351 11.03 0.09 15.09
N LYS A 352 10.55 0.93 14.16
CA LYS A 352 10.08 2.28 14.43
C LYS A 352 8.66 2.48 13.91
N ALA A 353 7.83 3.18 14.69
CA ALA A 353 6.54 3.65 14.18
C ALA A 353 6.74 4.88 13.31
N ARG A 354 6.16 4.89 12.11
CA ARG A 354 6.12 6.08 11.24
C ARG A 354 4.74 6.71 11.23
N PHE A 355 4.67 7.95 10.81
CA PHE A 355 3.43 8.58 10.38
C PHE A 355 2.90 7.91 9.09
N PRO A 356 1.68 8.23 8.61
CA PRO A 356 1.22 7.77 7.30
C PRO A 356 2.03 8.39 6.13
N VAL A 357 3.03 9.15 6.42
CA VAL A 357 4.05 9.67 5.50
C VAL A 357 5.44 9.26 6.00
N TYR A 358 6.35 8.95 5.08
CA TYR A 358 7.73 8.62 5.43
C TYR A 358 8.55 9.88 5.74
N PRO A 359 9.60 9.79 6.58
CA PRO A 359 10.44 10.93 6.95
C PRO A 359 10.94 11.76 5.77
N GLU A 360 11.39 11.11 4.71
CA GLU A 360 11.92 11.75 3.51
C GLU A 360 10.86 12.50 2.68
N PHE A 361 9.57 12.25 2.93
CA PHE A 361 8.43 12.90 2.25
C PHE A 361 7.75 13.98 3.10
N MET A 362 8.21 14.23 4.33
CA MET A 362 7.62 15.21 5.23
C MET A 362 7.54 16.62 4.62
N SER A 363 8.51 17.00 3.79
CA SER A 363 8.54 18.31 3.14
C SER A 363 7.39 18.54 2.14
N ALA A 364 6.79 17.47 1.62
CA ALA A 364 5.64 17.53 0.71
C ALA A 364 4.29 17.75 1.42
N VAL A 365 4.25 17.52 2.72
CA VAL A 365 3.06 17.73 3.57
C VAL A 365 2.89 19.23 3.87
N THR A 366 1.66 19.71 4.04
CA THR A 366 1.38 21.11 4.38
C THR A 366 2.06 21.51 5.71
N LYS A 367 2.38 22.81 5.86
CA LYS A 367 3.05 23.28 7.08
C LYS A 367 2.23 23.00 8.34
N GLU A 368 0.92 23.20 8.27
CA GLU A 368 0.02 22.97 9.41
C GLU A 368 0.05 21.52 9.89
N LEU A 369 0.01 20.56 8.95
CA LEU A 369 0.08 19.14 9.29
C LEU A 369 1.45 18.75 9.84
N ARG A 370 2.55 19.32 9.29
CA ARG A 370 3.90 19.10 9.83
C ARG A 370 4.04 19.62 11.27
N ASP A 371 3.53 20.83 11.53
CA ASP A 371 3.57 21.42 12.87
C ASP A 371 2.81 20.53 13.88
N ARG A 372 1.69 19.93 13.48
CA ARG A 372 0.96 18.96 14.32
C ARG A 372 1.76 17.64 14.52
N MET A 373 2.40 17.12 13.48
CA MET A 373 3.21 15.89 13.58
C MET A 373 4.44 16.09 14.45
N SER A 374 5.08 17.27 14.39
CA SER A 374 6.28 17.58 15.17
C SER A 374 6.07 17.50 16.69
N LEU A 375 4.83 17.56 17.16
CA LEU A 375 4.52 17.42 18.59
C LEU A 375 4.77 16.01 19.15
N ILE A 376 4.86 15.01 18.27
CA ILE A 376 5.05 13.61 18.64
C ILE A 376 6.09 12.91 17.74
N ALA A 377 6.90 13.69 17.02
CA ALA A 377 7.97 13.20 16.16
C ALA A 377 9.32 13.17 16.87
N ASP A 378 10.11 12.13 16.66
CA ASP A 378 11.52 12.09 17.06
C ASP A 378 12.40 12.92 16.10
N GLU A 379 13.70 13.03 16.41
CA GLU A 379 14.67 13.78 15.61
C GLU A 379 14.83 13.28 14.16
N GLU A 380 14.46 12.02 13.90
CA GLU A 380 14.48 11.40 12.57
C GLU A 380 13.12 11.45 11.85
N ASN A 381 12.12 12.19 12.42
CA ASN A 381 10.75 12.30 11.92
C ASN A 381 9.94 10.98 11.94
N TYR A 382 10.31 10.03 12.79
CA TYR A 382 9.43 8.93 13.17
C TYR A 382 8.57 9.34 14.37
N VAL A 383 7.56 8.53 14.69
CA VAL A 383 6.77 8.73 15.93
C VAL A 383 7.64 8.39 17.14
N GLU A 384 7.66 9.25 18.14
CA GLU A 384 8.39 9.02 19.40
C GLU A 384 8.04 7.65 20.00
N GLU A 385 9.05 6.95 20.52
CA GLU A 385 8.91 5.60 21.03
C GLU A 385 7.95 5.53 22.22
N ASP A 386 8.02 6.50 23.13
CA ASP A 386 7.14 6.60 24.29
C ASP A 386 5.68 6.91 23.91
N TYR A 387 5.45 7.50 22.74
CA TYR A 387 4.10 7.77 22.27
C TYR A 387 3.43 6.49 21.74
N TRP A 388 4.12 5.68 20.93
CA TRP A 388 3.46 4.53 20.28
C TRP A 388 3.54 3.22 21.10
N LYS A 389 4.48 3.08 22.04
CA LYS A 389 4.55 1.95 23.00
C LYS A 389 3.56 2.14 24.14
#